data_9bcb07d71cdd9879424626e4d0ba07c0
#
_entry.id   9bcb07d71cdd9879424626e4d0ba07c0
#
_cell.length_a   1.000
_cell.length_b   1.000
_cell.length_c   1.000
_cell.angle_alpha   90.00
_cell.angle_beta   90.00
_cell.angle_gamma   90.00
#
_symmetry.space_group_name_H-M   'P 1'
#
loop_
_entity.id
_entity.type
_entity.pdbx_description
1 polymer ?
#
loop_
_entity_poly.entity_id
_entity_poly.type
_entity_poly.pdbx_seq_one_letter_code
_entity_poly.pdbx_strand_id
1 'polypeptide(L)'
;MNMLSNISQVEFPFEEISEVKRKLKEKEQKRIVLSQRDFDVLNFILEMKFASVDEVYRKFFKTIDSQGKEMGFHYAKKRLVQLAGSDFLKSTKAFSESKRLFFATRRALSALREIYPGHEFARPSGSIDSRTIVHDYLLLKLRLVLEEKGEVVHWLSDRTIKVQTGILSHLGEAYSPDAVITHRDGSKTALEFEIAVKAKSRYQEKIKRYVAWIREHRQDPSAFTRVHYVVMSPTTQRHLEHFSGIYSDLFKIELADGYLGEYGGVKC
;
A
#
# COMPACT_ATOMS: atom_id res chain seq x y z
N MET A 1 -72.77 -12.80 17.69
CA MET A 1 -72.64 -11.80 16.64
C MET A 1 -71.22 -11.34 16.65
N ASN A 2 -70.36 -11.97 15.84
CA ASN A 2 -68.96 -11.69 15.73
C ASN A 2 -68.71 -10.62 14.62
N MET A 3 -68.27 -9.46 15.01
CA MET A 3 -67.74 -8.46 14.09
C MET A 3 -66.23 -8.27 14.41
N LEU A 4 -65.38 -9.07 13.85
CA LEU A 4 -63.90 -8.83 13.74
C LEU A 4 -63.39 -9.58 12.52
N SER A 5 -63.54 -8.99 11.38
CA SER A 5 -62.79 -9.42 10.19
C SER A 5 -62.84 -8.29 9.16
N ASN A 6 -61.79 -7.48 9.11
CA ASN A 6 -61.30 -6.84 7.91
C ASN A 6 -60.18 -5.86 8.28
N ILE A 7 -59.01 -6.40 8.67
CA ILE A 7 -57.79 -5.66 8.53
C ILE A 7 -57.20 -6.16 7.21
N SER A 8 -57.45 -5.43 6.14
CA SER A 8 -56.80 -5.65 4.84
C SER A 8 -55.29 -5.49 5.03
N GLN A 9 -54.55 -6.58 4.81
CA GLN A 9 -53.11 -6.55 4.68
C GLN A 9 -52.79 -5.67 3.48
N VAL A 10 -52.26 -4.48 3.73
CA VAL A 10 -51.66 -3.66 2.70
C VAL A 10 -50.30 -4.29 2.41
N GLU A 11 -50.21 -5.16 1.40
CA GLU A 11 -48.97 -5.65 0.85
C GLU A 11 -48.31 -4.49 0.10
N PHE A 12 -47.29 -3.87 0.72
CA PHE A 12 -46.42 -2.95 -0.03
C PHE A 12 -45.62 -3.73 -1.04
N PRO A 13 -45.53 -3.29 -2.32
CA PRO A 13 -44.71 -3.95 -3.33
C PRO A 13 -43.27 -4.02 -2.85
N PHE A 14 -42.65 -5.18 -2.99
CA PHE A 14 -41.26 -5.45 -2.54
C PHE A 14 -40.25 -4.47 -3.16
N GLU A 15 -40.54 -3.92 -4.32
CA GLU A 15 -39.80 -2.91 -5.00
C GLU A 15 -39.79 -1.54 -4.30
N GLU A 16 -40.91 -1.09 -3.73
CA GLU A 16 -40.97 0.15 -2.97
C GLU A 16 -40.16 0.09 -1.67
N ILE A 17 -40.15 -1.05 -0.99
CA ILE A 17 -39.34 -1.23 0.23
C ILE A 17 -37.85 -1.22 -0.09
N SER A 18 -37.43 -1.78 -1.23
CA SER A 18 -36.04 -1.77 -1.66
C SER A 18 -35.59 -0.36 -2.05
N GLU A 19 -36.48 0.42 -2.68
CA GLU A 19 -36.15 1.80 -3.08
C GLU A 19 -36.17 2.76 -1.87
N VAL A 20 -37.06 2.61 -0.93
CA VAL A 20 -37.06 3.36 0.35
C VAL A 20 -35.79 3.06 1.15
N LYS A 21 -35.40 1.78 1.26
CA LYS A 21 -34.14 1.38 1.92
C LYS A 21 -32.91 1.95 1.20
N ARG A 22 -32.93 2.01 -0.14
CA ARG A 22 -31.87 2.64 -0.93
C ARG A 22 -31.82 4.15 -0.68
N LYS A 23 -32.97 4.85 -0.72
CA LYS A 23 -33.07 6.30 -0.45
C LYS A 23 -32.73 6.66 1.01
N LEU A 24 -33.07 5.81 1.98
CA LEU A 24 -32.66 5.98 3.37
C LEU A 24 -31.13 5.79 3.53
N LYS A 25 -30.55 4.79 2.87
CA LYS A 25 -29.10 4.57 2.85
C LYS A 25 -28.34 5.73 2.15
N GLU A 26 -28.91 6.30 1.11
CA GLU A 26 -28.38 7.49 0.42
C GLU A 26 -28.51 8.77 1.27
N LYS A 27 -29.57 8.92 2.07
CA LYS A 27 -29.74 10.04 3.02
C LYS A 27 -28.83 9.92 4.25
N GLU A 28 -28.51 8.72 4.69
CA GLU A 28 -27.60 8.48 5.82
C GLU A 28 -26.11 8.57 5.44
N GLN A 29 -25.76 8.66 4.17
CA GLN A 29 -24.41 9.04 3.78
C GLN A 29 -24.16 10.49 4.20
N LYS A 30 -23.89 10.69 5.50
CA LYS A 30 -23.35 11.97 6.00
C LYS A 30 -22.22 12.37 5.09
N ARG A 31 -22.36 13.50 4.43
CA ARG A 31 -21.29 14.07 3.59
C ARG A 31 -20.03 14.20 4.45
N ILE A 32 -19.13 13.25 4.30
CA ILE A 32 -17.84 13.31 4.99
C ILE A 32 -17.02 14.41 4.33
N VAL A 33 -16.49 15.31 5.14
CA VAL A 33 -15.50 16.28 4.69
C VAL A 33 -14.14 15.62 4.83
N LEU A 34 -13.40 15.52 3.72
CA LEU A 34 -12.05 14.98 3.70
C LEU A 34 -11.05 16.06 4.14
N SER A 35 -10.17 15.70 5.05
CA SER A 35 -9.01 16.50 5.46
C SER A 35 -7.77 16.13 4.63
N GLN A 36 -6.70 16.93 4.70
CA GLN A 36 -5.42 16.60 4.09
C GLN A 36 -4.92 15.22 4.53
N ARG A 37 -5.02 14.91 5.82
CA ARG A 37 -4.67 13.58 6.35
C ARG A 37 -5.44 12.44 5.68
N ASP A 38 -6.70 12.65 5.35
CA ASP A 38 -7.49 11.62 4.67
C ASP A 38 -6.97 11.38 3.26
N PHE A 39 -6.62 12.42 2.51
CA PHE A 39 -6.00 12.27 1.20
C PHE A 39 -4.66 11.53 1.28
N ASP A 40 -3.84 11.83 2.27
CA ASP A 40 -2.57 11.15 2.51
C ASP A 40 -2.78 9.66 2.84
N VAL A 41 -3.77 9.33 3.69
CA VAL A 41 -4.18 7.95 4.01
C VAL A 41 -4.69 7.22 2.76
N LEU A 42 -5.54 7.86 1.96
CA LEU A 42 -6.10 7.25 0.75
C LEU A 42 -5.00 6.98 -0.29
N ASN A 43 -4.08 7.92 -0.49
CA ASN A 43 -2.94 7.74 -1.39
C ASN A 43 -2.03 6.60 -0.91
N PHE A 44 -1.68 6.59 0.37
CA PHE A 44 -0.87 5.53 0.97
C PHE A 44 -1.49 4.14 0.76
N ILE A 45 -2.81 4.00 0.97
CA ILE A 45 -3.52 2.74 0.74
C ILE A 45 -3.54 2.38 -0.76
N LEU A 46 -3.66 3.36 -1.67
CA LEU A 46 -3.54 3.11 -3.11
C LEU A 46 -2.16 2.56 -3.47
N GLU A 47 -1.11 3.17 -2.97
CA GLU A 47 0.27 2.76 -3.23
C GLU A 47 0.59 1.37 -2.70
N MET A 48 0.12 1.04 -1.49
CA MET A 48 0.43 -0.23 -0.81
C MET A 48 -0.61 -1.32 -1.04
N LYS A 49 -1.61 -1.11 -1.92
CA LYS A 49 -2.79 -1.96 -2.18
C LYS A 49 -3.78 -1.97 -1.04
N PHE A 50 -3.32 -2.09 0.20
CA PHE A 50 -4.10 -2.12 1.43
C PHE A 50 -3.28 -1.64 2.62
N ALA A 51 -3.99 -1.33 3.72
CA ALA A 51 -3.39 -1.18 5.04
C ALA A 51 -4.40 -1.61 6.12
N SER A 52 -3.93 -1.98 7.29
CA SER A 52 -4.78 -2.18 8.47
C SER A 52 -4.83 -0.90 9.32
N VAL A 53 -5.61 -0.96 10.41
CA VAL A 53 -5.66 0.15 11.38
C VAL A 53 -4.28 0.44 11.95
N ASP A 54 -3.49 -0.61 12.24
CA ASP A 54 -2.18 -0.47 12.87
C ASP A 54 -1.20 0.35 12.02
N GLU A 55 -1.11 0.04 10.70
CA GLU A 55 -0.20 0.74 9.81
C GLU A 55 -0.64 2.18 9.58
N VAL A 56 -1.96 2.43 9.41
CA VAL A 56 -2.50 3.78 9.26
C VAL A 56 -2.33 4.58 10.55
N TYR A 57 -2.57 3.96 11.71
CA TYR A 57 -2.31 4.60 13.01
C TYR A 57 -0.84 5.01 13.12
N ARG A 58 0.08 4.08 12.89
CA ARG A 58 1.52 4.28 13.03
C ARG A 58 2.02 5.44 12.17
N LYS A 59 1.55 5.53 10.93
CA LYS A 59 2.02 6.53 9.98
C LYS A 59 1.36 7.91 10.15
N PHE A 60 0.05 7.95 10.44
CA PHE A 60 -0.72 9.20 10.31
C PHE A 60 -1.38 9.70 11.59
N PHE A 61 -1.54 8.85 12.60
CA PHE A 61 -2.30 9.17 13.79
C PHE A 61 -1.52 9.02 15.10
N LYS A 62 -0.36 8.39 15.07
CA LYS A 62 0.46 8.19 16.25
C LYS A 62 0.89 9.55 16.81
N THR A 63 0.49 9.80 18.06
CA THR A 63 0.91 10.96 18.84
C THR A 63 1.35 10.48 20.22
N ILE A 64 2.23 11.22 20.87
CA ILE A 64 2.70 10.95 22.22
C ILE A 64 2.22 12.09 23.10
N ASP A 65 1.54 11.78 24.20
CA ASP A 65 1.09 12.78 25.16
C ASP A 65 2.23 13.26 26.06
N SER A 66 1.94 14.20 26.95
CA SER A 66 2.92 14.77 27.89
C SER A 66 3.49 13.76 28.90
N GLN A 67 2.87 12.58 29.03
CA GLN A 67 3.29 11.50 29.90
C GLN A 67 4.04 10.37 29.14
N GLY A 68 4.30 10.56 27.84
CA GLY A 68 4.96 9.55 26.98
C GLY A 68 4.04 8.44 26.50
N LYS A 69 2.71 8.53 26.70
CA LYS A 69 1.75 7.51 26.27
C LYS A 69 1.37 7.70 24.81
N GLU A 70 1.40 6.60 24.07
CA GLU A 70 0.93 6.57 22.68
C GLU A 70 -0.58 6.75 22.58
N MET A 71 -1.00 7.70 21.77
CA MET A 71 -2.38 8.10 21.54
C MET A 71 -2.72 7.99 20.03
N GLY A 72 -4.01 8.07 19.71
CA GLY A 72 -4.45 8.19 18.32
C GLY A 72 -5.01 6.92 17.67
N PHE A 73 -4.77 5.73 18.20
CA PHE A 73 -5.26 4.46 17.63
C PHE A 73 -6.78 4.42 17.45
N HIS A 74 -7.52 4.87 18.47
CA HIS A 74 -8.98 4.93 18.40
C HIS A 74 -9.47 5.87 17.28
N TYR A 75 -8.79 7.01 17.10
CA TYR A 75 -9.11 7.98 16.05
C TYR A 75 -8.83 7.41 14.65
N ALA A 76 -7.71 6.71 14.46
CA ALA A 76 -7.41 6.01 13.21
C ALA A 76 -8.51 5.00 12.87
N LYS A 77 -8.86 4.13 13.82
CA LYS A 77 -9.92 3.13 13.65
C LYS A 77 -11.27 3.77 13.31
N LYS A 78 -11.68 4.79 14.06
CA LYS A 78 -12.94 5.51 13.83
C LYS A 78 -12.95 6.15 12.43
N ARG A 79 -11.83 6.79 12.03
CA ARG A 79 -11.75 7.47 10.73
C ARG A 79 -11.79 6.50 9.57
N LEU A 80 -11.07 5.38 9.63
CA LEU A 80 -11.11 4.35 8.60
C LEU A 80 -12.51 3.76 8.43
N VAL A 81 -13.25 3.55 9.53
CA VAL A 81 -14.66 3.10 9.48
C VAL A 81 -15.55 4.17 8.82
N GLN A 82 -15.36 5.45 9.13
CA GLN A 82 -16.10 6.54 8.47
C GLN A 82 -15.81 6.63 6.98
N LEU A 83 -14.53 6.53 6.58
CA LEU A 83 -14.12 6.50 5.17
C LEU A 83 -14.71 5.30 4.43
N ALA A 84 -14.78 4.14 5.10
CA ALA A 84 -15.42 2.95 4.54
C ALA A 84 -16.95 3.10 4.43
N GLY A 85 -17.61 3.69 5.43
CA GLY A 85 -19.05 3.98 5.41
C GLY A 85 -19.42 5.03 4.34
N SER A 86 -18.47 5.82 3.86
CA SER A 86 -18.65 6.82 2.80
C SER A 86 -18.07 6.37 1.45
N ASP A 87 -17.81 5.09 1.27
CA ASP A 87 -17.31 4.44 0.04
C ASP A 87 -15.96 4.96 -0.49
N PHE A 88 -15.14 5.62 0.33
CA PHE A 88 -13.75 5.91 -0.02
C PHE A 88 -12.85 4.70 0.20
N LEU A 89 -13.20 3.85 1.17
CA LEU A 89 -12.54 2.59 1.44
C LEU A 89 -13.53 1.43 1.38
N LYS A 90 -13.04 0.24 1.07
CA LYS A 90 -13.69 -1.03 1.36
C LYS A 90 -12.81 -1.81 2.33
N SER A 91 -13.39 -2.75 3.07
CA SER A 91 -12.61 -3.57 3.99
C SER A 91 -12.95 -5.04 3.87
N THR A 92 -11.95 -5.88 4.11
CA THR A 92 -12.12 -7.33 4.21
C THR A 92 -11.29 -7.88 5.36
N LYS A 93 -11.62 -9.05 5.84
CA LYS A 93 -10.83 -9.79 6.81
C LYS A 93 -9.77 -10.62 6.09
N ALA A 94 -8.59 -10.69 6.65
CA ALA A 94 -7.46 -11.46 6.14
C ALA A 94 -6.67 -12.08 7.30
N PHE A 95 -5.73 -12.96 7.00
CA PHE A 95 -4.89 -13.64 7.98
C PHE A 95 -5.72 -14.32 9.08
N SER A 96 -6.40 -15.41 8.73
CA SER A 96 -7.31 -16.17 9.61
C SER A 96 -8.40 -15.33 10.27
N GLU A 97 -8.94 -14.36 9.53
CA GLU A 97 -10.00 -13.45 9.94
C GLU A 97 -9.67 -12.49 11.11
N SER A 98 -8.44 -12.55 11.63
CA SER A 98 -8.04 -11.73 12.78
C SER A 98 -7.76 -10.27 12.40
N LYS A 99 -7.37 -10.00 11.15
CA LYS A 99 -6.97 -8.68 10.70
C LYS A 99 -7.88 -8.12 9.62
N ARG A 100 -8.37 -6.89 9.84
CA ARG A 100 -9.15 -6.16 8.84
C ARG A 100 -8.22 -5.30 8.01
N LEU A 101 -8.24 -5.51 6.69
CA LEU A 101 -7.51 -4.73 5.70
C LEU A 101 -8.46 -3.77 4.99
N PHE A 102 -8.00 -2.55 4.78
CA PHE A 102 -8.71 -1.48 4.06
C PHE A 102 -8.07 -1.25 2.71
N PHE A 103 -8.91 -1.06 1.68
CA PHE A 103 -8.55 -0.85 0.28
C PHE A 103 -9.19 0.45 -0.20
N ALA A 104 -8.45 1.27 -0.93
CA ALA A 104 -9.02 2.44 -1.55
C ALA A 104 -9.93 2.06 -2.74
N THR A 105 -11.01 2.81 -2.92
CA THR A 105 -11.99 2.61 -3.98
C THR A 105 -11.73 3.53 -5.18
N ARG A 106 -12.53 3.40 -6.24
CA ARG A 106 -12.52 4.35 -7.36
C ARG A 106 -12.91 5.76 -6.91
N ARG A 107 -13.81 5.87 -5.90
CA ARG A 107 -14.20 7.16 -5.33
C ARG A 107 -13.03 7.86 -4.65
N ALA A 108 -12.18 7.12 -3.92
CA ALA A 108 -10.95 7.66 -3.35
C ALA A 108 -10.01 8.21 -4.43
N LEU A 109 -9.79 7.44 -5.50
CA LEU A 109 -8.97 7.88 -6.63
C LEU A 109 -9.53 9.14 -7.30
N SER A 110 -10.85 9.22 -7.49
CA SER A 110 -11.50 10.40 -8.08
C SER A 110 -11.30 11.64 -7.20
N ALA A 111 -11.48 11.52 -5.89
CA ALA A 111 -11.26 12.61 -4.95
C ALA A 111 -9.79 13.09 -4.92
N LEU A 112 -8.82 12.16 -4.99
CA LEU A 112 -7.41 12.52 -5.08
C LEU A 112 -7.08 13.27 -6.37
N ARG A 113 -7.62 12.85 -7.51
CA ARG A 113 -7.41 13.51 -8.79
C ARG A 113 -8.04 14.90 -8.86
N GLU A 114 -9.14 15.11 -8.16
CA GLU A 114 -9.80 16.42 -8.06
C GLU A 114 -8.92 17.44 -7.28
N ILE A 115 -8.31 16.99 -6.18
CA ILE A 115 -7.45 17.85 -5.33
C ILE A 115 -6.05 18.04 -5.91
N TYR A 116 -5.52 17.03 -6.60
CA TYR A 116 -4.17 17.06 -7.17
C TYR A 116 -4.22 16.82 -8.69
N PRO A 117 -4.72 17.78 -9.45
CA PRO A 117 -4.81 17.65 -10.91
C PRO A 117 -3.42 17.47 -11.52
N GLY A 118 -3.29 16.55 -12.47
CA GLY A 118 -2.02 16.22 -13.10
C GLY A 118 -1.13 15.25 -12.32
N HIS A 119 -1.51 14.85 -11.10
CA HIS A 119 -0.79 13.82 -10.35
C HIS A 119 -1.23 12.41 -10.77
N GLU A 120 -0.27 11.53 -10.96
CA GLU A 120 -0.53 10.13 -11.32
C GLU A 120 -0.61 9.27 -10.05
N PHE A 121 -1.77 8.68 -9.81
CA PHE A 121 -2.02 7.82 -8.65
C PHE A 121 -2.13 6.36 -9.08
N ALA A 122 -1.69 5.47 -8.21
CA ALA A 122 -1.91 4.04 -8.36
C ALA A 122 -3.41 3.72 -8.50
N ARG A 123 -3.74 2.70 -9.29
CA ARG A 123 -5.14 2.28 -9.47
C ARG A 123 -5.63 1.50 -8.24
N PRO A 124 -6.91 1.62 -7.87
CA PRO A 124 -7.48 0.82 -6.79
C PRO A 124 -7.30 -0.68 -7.01
N SER A 125 -6.96 -1.43 -5.96
CA SER A 125 -6.92 -2.89 -6.04
C SER A 125 -8.33 -3.45 -5.97
N GLY A 126 -8.66 -4.38 -6.89
CA GLY A 126 -9.97 -5.04 -6.92
C GLY A 126 -10.15 -6.07 -5.80
N SER A 127 -9.10 -6.82 -5.49
CA SER A 127 -9.12 -7.97 -4.57
C SER A 127 -7.75 -8.22 -3.97
N ILE A 128 -7.72 -9.08 -2.96
CA ILE A 128 -6.48 -9.66 -2.41
C ILE A 128 -6.05 -10.80 -3.33
N ASP A 129 -4.81 -10.77 -3.77
CA ASP A 129 -4.16 -11.94 -4.37
C ASP A 129 -3.48 -12.74 -3.26
N SER A 130 -3.98 -13.95 -2.99
CA SER A 130 -3.44 -14.83 -1.95
C SER A 130 -1.97 -15.17 -2.14
N ARG A 131 -1.47 -15.12 -3.39
CA ARG A 131 -0.06 -15.42 -3.73
C ARG A 131 0.88 -14.28 -3.35
N THR A 132 0.39 -13.05 -3.32
CA THR A 132 1.23 -11.86 -3.08
C THR A 132 0.94 -11.16 -1.75
N ILE A 133 -0.14 -11.54 -1.05
CA ILE A 133 -0.57 -10.83 0.17
C ILE A 133 0.54 -10.76 1.24
N VAL A 134 1.30 -11.83 1.42
CA VAL A 134 2.39 -11.87 2.40
C VAL A 134 3.50 -10.90 1.99
N HIS A 135 3.90 -10.93 0.70
CA HIS A 135 4.87 -10.00 0.15
C HIS A 135 4.40 -8.55 0.33
N ASP A 136 3.19 -8.23 -0.12
CA ASP A 136 2.64 -6.89 -0.07
C ASP A 136 2.52 -6.37 1.38
N TYR A 137 2.16 -7.25 2.32
CA TYR A 137 2.07 -6.90 3.73
C TYR A 137 3.44 -6.64 4.37
N LEU A 138 4.43 -7.47 4.08
CA LEU A 138 5.79 -7.29 4.60
C LEU A 138 6.48 -6.08 3.96
N LEU A 139 6.24 -5.82 2.67
CA LEU A 139 6.72 -4.61 1.99
C LEU A 139 6.12 -3.34 2.62
N LEU A 140 4.83 -3.36 2.98
CA LEU A 140 4.19 -2.28 3.73
C LEU A 140 4.88 -2.04 5.08
N LYS A 141 5.21 -3.10 5.81
CA LYS A 141 5.95 -3.01 7.08
C LYS A 141 7.35 -2.42 6.88
N LEU A 142 8.06 -2.90 5.87
CA LEU A 142 9.39 -2.40 5.51
C LEU A 142 9.35 -0.89 5.21
N ARG A 143 8.37 -0.44 4.43
CA ARG A 143 8.16 0.99 4.16
C ARG A 143 8.06 1.79 5.45
N LEU A 144 7.21 1.38 6.38
CA LEU A 144 7.01 2.10 7.64
C LEU A 144 8.30 2.19 8.46
N VAL A 145 9.07 1.10 8.53
CA VAL A 145 10.35 1.09 9.24
C VAL A 145 11.36 2.04 8.61
N LEU A 146 11.50 2.02 7.28
CA LEU A 146 12.44 2.89 6.56
C LEU A 146 12.06 4.38 6.70
N GLU A 147 10.77 4.69 6.62
CA GLU A 147 10.27 6.06 6.81
C GLU A 147 10.46 6.54 8.26
N GLU A 148 10.21 5.70 9.27
CA GLU A 148 10.41 6.05 10.68
C GLU A 148 11.88 6.24 11.06
N LYS A 149 12.78 5.44 10.50
CA LYS A 149 14.23 5.64 10.63
C LYS A 149 14.70 6.93 9.95
N GLY A 150 13.83 7.56 9.15
CA GLY A 150 14.15 8.75 8.38
C GLY A 150 15.13 8.49 7.23
N GLU A 151 15.27 7.24 6.81
CA GLU A 151 16.10 6.85 5.66
C GLU A 151 15.42 7.24 4.34
N VAL A 152 14.08 7.32 4.34
CA VAL A 152 13.26 7.56 3.15
C VAL A 152 12.40 8.80 3.36
N VAL A 153 12.48 9.77 2.46
CA VAL A 153 11.66 10.97 2.45
C VAL A 153 10.54 10.90 1.42
N HIS A 154 10.71 10.11 0.36
CA HIS A 154 9.68 9.87 -0.63
C HIS A 154 9.70 8.40 -1.08
N TRP A 155 8.51 7.83 -1.26
CA TRP A 155 8.29 6.46 -1.69
C TRP A 155 7.42 6.44 -2.94
N LEU A 156 7.96 5.93 -4.04
CA LEU A 156 7.25 5.71 -5.28
C LEU A 156 7.05 4.20 -5.46
N SER A 157 5.82 3.72 -5.27
CA SER A 157 5.52 2.29 -5.35
C SER A 157 5.56 1.76 -6.79
N ASP A 158 5.77 0.45 -6.96
CA ASP A 158 5.65 -0.25 -8.25
C ASP A 158 4.32 0.06 -8.96
N ARG A 159 3.26 0.21 -8.17
CA ARG A 159 1.91 0.50 -8.66
C ARG A 159 1.77 1.90 -9.24
N THR A 160 2.48 2.86 -8.67
CA THR A 160 2.54 4.22 -9.19
C THR A 160 3.48 4.28 -10.39
N ILE A 161 4.63 3.60 -10.33
CA ILE A 161 5.57 3.49 -11.47
C ILE A 161 4.87 2.97 -12.72
N LYS A 162 4.03 1.93 -12.60
CA LYS A 162 3.30 1.31 -13.71
C LYS A 162 2.23 2.19 -14.37
N VAL A 163 1.79 3.26 -13.71
CA VAL A 163 0.82 4.20 -14.29
C VAL A 163 1.47 5.50 -14.75
N GLN A 164 2.73 5.74 -14.38
CA GLN A 164 3.48 6.91 -14.80
C GLN A 164 3.96 6.77 -16.24
N THR A 165 4.02 7.90 -16.95
CA THR A 165 4.55 8.00 -18.31
C THR A 165 6.02 8.44 -18.35
N GLY A 166 6.66 8.60 -17.18
CA GLY A 166 8.04 9.04 -17.04
C GLY A 166 9.08 7.96 -17.35
N ILE A 167 10.35 8.29 -17.11
CA ILE A 167 11.51 7.43 -17.41
C ILE A 167 11.40 6.02 -16.82
N LEU A 168 10.79 5.88 -15.63
CA LEU A 168 10.62 4.58 -14.98
C LEU A 168 9.66 3.64 -15.73
N SER A 169 8.78 4.15 -16.59
CA SER A 169 7.91 3.33 -17.44
C SER A 169 8.70 2.47 -18.44
N HIS A 170 9.92 2.89 -18.79
CA HIS A 170 10.80 2.16 -19.70
C HIS A 170 11.43 0.91 -19.07
N LEU A 171 11.35 0.73 -17.75
CA LEU A 171 11.79 -0.51 -17.09
C LEU A 171 10.96 -1.73 -17.51
N GLY A 172 9.71 -1.50 -17.94
CA GLY A 172 8.74 -2.56 -18.25
C GLY A 172 8.21 -3.26 -16.99
N GLU A 173 7.05 -3.89 -17.11
CA GLU A 173 6.37 -4.51 -15.94
C GLU A 173 7.18 -5.61 -15.25
N ALA A 174 7.95 -6.39 -16.03
CA ALA A 174 8.72 -7.53 -15.51
C ALA A 174 9.93 -7.12 -14.66
N TYR A 175 10.37 -5.87 -14.77
CA TYR A 175 11.59 -5.36 -14.13
C TYR A 175 11.34 -4.12 -13.26
N SER A 176 10.08 -3.72 -13.12
CA SER A 176 9.70 -2.66 -12.18
C SER A 176 10.13 -3.05 -10.77
N PRO A 177 10.89 -2.21 -10.05
CA PRO A 177 11.20 -2.44 -8.64
C PRO A 177 9.92 -2.37 -7.80
N ASP A 178 9.94 -2.97 -6.61
CA ASP A 178 8.82 -2.86 -5.67
C ASP A 178 8.56 -1.41 -5.23
N ALA A 179 9.63 -0.60 -5.19
CA ALA A 179 9.55 0.85 -5.04
C ALA A 179 10.82 1.54 -5.57
N VAL A 180 10.69 2.85 -5.85
CA VAL A 180 11.84 3.77 -5.90
C VAL A 180 11.75 4.69 -4.69
N ILE A 181 12.79 4.66 -3.86
CA ILE A 181 12.88 5.48 -2.65
C ILE A 181 13.81 6.66 -2.88
N THR A 182 13.41 7.83 -2.36
CA THR A 182 14.26 9.02 -2.35
C THR A 182 14.77 9.25 -0.94
N HIS A 183 16.07 9.40 -0.81
CA HIS A 183 16.77 9.68 0.44
C HIS A 183 16.79 11.19 0.75
N ARG A 184 17.23 11.57 1.97
CA ARG A 184 17.31 12.98 2.39
C ARG A 184 18.26 13.84 1.58
N ASP A 185 19.30 13.21 1.02
CA ASP A 185 20.28 13.88 0.13
C ASP A 185 19.77 14.03 -1.32
N GLY A 186 18.53 13.61 -1.59
CA GLY A 186 17.93 13.60 -2.92
C GLY A 186 18.30 12.42 -3.79
N SER A 187 19.22 11.56 -3.37
CA SER A 187 19.58 10.36 -4.12
C SER A 187 18.41 9.38 -4.17
N LYS A 188 18.34 8.59 -5.25
CA LYS A 188 17.27 7.62 -5.46
C LYS A 188 17.81 6.21 -5.53
N THR A 189 17.08 5.28 -4.94
CA THR A 189 17.42 3.85 -4.90
C THR A 189 16.21 3.02 -5.30
N ALA A 190 16.39 2.06 -6.21
CA ALA A 190 15.37 1.03 -6.47
C ALA A 190 15.37 0.03 -5.32
N LEU A 191 14.20 -0.21 -4.72
CA LEU A 191 14.02 -1.17 -3.64
C LEU A 191 13.38 -2.45 -4.18
N GLU A 192 13.97 -3.58 -3.81
CA GLU A 192 13.49 -4.93 -4.09
C GLU A 192 13.32 -5.71 -2.79
N PHE A 193 12.17 -6.30 -2.59
CA PHE A 193 11.88 -7.12 -1.43
C PHE A 193 11.64 -8.58 -1.84
N GLU A 194 12.52 -9.48 -1.45
CA GLU A 194 12.48 -10.89 -1.87
C GLU A 194 12.15 -11.81 -0.69
N ILE A 195 10.94 -12.37 -0.69
CA ILE A 195 10.48 -13.27 0.38
C ILE A 195 10.83 -14.74 0.12
N ALA A 196 11.03 -15.13 -1.13
CA ALA A 196 11.29 -16.51 -1.54
C ALA A 196 12.50 -16.61 -2.45
N VAL A 197 13.17 -17.75 -2.39
CA VAL A 197 14.28 -18.07 -3.30
C VAL A 197 13.73 -18.29 -4.71
N LYS A 198 14.27 -17.56 -5.69
CA LYS A 198 13.95 -17.69 -7.11
C LYS A 198 15.05 -18.44 -7.85
N ALA A 199 14.80 -18.82 -9.11
CA ALA A 199 15.81 -19.41 -9.97
C ALA A 199 17.00 -18.43 -10.15
N LYS A 200 18.23 -18.96 -10.12
CA LYS A 200 19.47 -18.19 -10.26
C LYS A 200 19.50 -17.34 -11.53
N SER A 201 19.03 -17.87 -12.65
CA SER A 201 18.94 -17.16 -13.93
C SER A 201 18.10 -15.89 -13.84
N ARG A 202 17.03 -15.91 -13.04
CA ARG A 202 16.15 -14.75 -12.83
C ARG A 202 16.88 -13.60 -12.09
N TYR A 203 17.70 -13.93 -11.10
CA TYR A 203 18.54 -12.93 -10.42
C TYR A 203 19.58 -12.36 -11.35
N GLN A 204 20.27 -13.22 -12.12
CA GLN A 204 21.28 -12.78 -13.08
C GLN A 204 20.71 -11.83 -14.13
N GLU A 205 19.55 -12.16 -14.68
CA GLU A 205 18.89 -11.33 -15.69
C GLU A 205 18.46 -9.98 -15.08
N LYS A 206 17.87 -9.98 -13.89
CA LYS A 206 17.41 -8.77 -13.21
C LYS A 206 18.58 -7.85 -12.87
N ILE A 207 19.70 -8.39 -12.36
CA ILE A 207 20.93 -7.63 -12.08
C ILE A 207 21.49 -7.01 -13.35
N LYS A 208 21.61 -7.79 -14.45
CA LYS A 208 22.11 -7.27 -15.74
C LYS A 208 21.26 -6.11 -16.23
N ARG A 209 19.93 -6.19 -16.12
CA ARG A 209 19.03 -5.12 -16.55
C ARG A 209 19.15 -3.88 -15.67
N TYR A 210 19.27 -4.01 -14.36
CA TYR A 210 19.52 -2.86 -13.50
C TYR A 210 20.84 -2.18 -13.80
N VAL A 211 21.91 -2.95 -14.03
CA VAL A 211 23.21 -2.38 -14.43
C VAL A 211 23.12 -1.63 -15.75
N ALA A 212 22.45 -2.22 -16.75
CA ALA A 212 22.25 -1.58 -18.05
C ALA A 212 21.45 -0.28 -17.89
N TRP A 213 20.33 -0.33 -17.18
CA TRP A 213 19.45 0.81 -16.96
C TRP A 213 20.15 1.96 -16.20
N ILE A 214 20.90 1.65 -15.12
CA ILE A 214 21.65 2.66 -14.35
C ILE A 214 22.72 3.32 -15.22
N ARG A 215 23.42 2.55 -16.06
CA ARG A 215 24.44 3.10 -16.97
C ARG A 215 23.85 4.02 -18.04
N GLU A 216 22.73 3.63 -18.62
CA GLU A 216 22.02 4.39 -19.64
C GLU A 216 21.48 5.73 -19.08
N HIS A 217 20.97 5.72 -17.83
CA HIS A 217 20.31 6.88 -17.23
C HIS A 217 21.17 7.61 -16.18
N ARG A 218 22.49 7.40 -16.20
CA ARG A 218 23.40 7.93 -15.19
C ARG A 218 23.34 9.45 -15.01
N GLN A 219 23.00 10.19 -16.07
CA GLN A 219 22.92 11.65 -16.08
C GLN A 219 21.51 12.18 -15.77
N ASP A 220 20.52 11.32 -15.64
CA ASP A 220 19.15 11.73 -15.37
C ASP A 220 18.90 11.84 -13.86
N PRO A 221 18.63 13.05 -13.33
CA PRO A 221 18.38 13.26 -11.91
C PRO A 221 17.08 12.59 -11.41
N SER A 222 16.20 12.18 -12.34
CA SER A 222 14.98 11.45 -11.99
C SER A 222 15.22 9.95 -11.83
N ALA A 223 16.35 9.43 -12.35
CA ALA A 223 16.70 8.02 -12.29
C ALA A 223 17.24 7.62 -10.91
N PHE A 224 17.09 6.35 -10.56
CA PHE A 224 17.80 5.77 -9.43
C PHE A 224 19.22 5.36 -9.84
N THR A 225 20.14 5.45 -8.88
CA THR A 225 21.56 5.17 -9.12
C THR A 225 22.04 3.89 -8.43
N ARG A 226 21.22 3.30 -7.57
CA ARG A 226 21.51 2.09 -6.79
C ARG A 226 20.29 1.21 -6.69
N VAL A 227 20.52 -0.05 -6.33
CA VAL A 227 19.48 -1.04 -6.02
C VAL A 227 19.69 -1.57 -4.61
N HIS A 228 18.65 -1.57 -3.80
CA HIS A 228 18.66 -2.12 -2.46
C HIS A 228 17.75 -3.35 -2.41
N TYR A 229 18.36 -4.51 -2.26
CA TYR A 229 17.66 -5.76 -2.01
C TYR A 229 17.52 -5.99 -0.51
N VAL A 230 16.28 -6.12 -0.04
CA VAL A 230 15.95 -6.60 1.30
C VAL A 230 15.38 -8.01 1.15
N VAL A 231 16.02 -9.01 1.74
CA VAL A 231 15.72 -10.41 1.48
C VAL A 231 15.41 -11.18 2.77
N MET A 232 14.46 -12.11 2.71
CA MET A 232 14.08 -12.95 3.86
C MET A 232 15.00 -14.17 4.04
N SER A 233 15.77 -14.53 3.01
CA SER A 233 16.56 -15.77 3.02
C SER A 233 18.06 -15.50 2.86
N PRO A 234 18.90 -16.05 3.76
CA PRO A 234 20.36 -16.02 3.59
C PRO A 234 20.84 -16.68 2.27
N THR A 235 20.07 -17.64 1.76
CA THR A 235 20.37 -18.25 0.45
C THR A 235 20.15 -17.26 -0.68
N THR A 236 19.06 -16.48 -0.64
CA THR A 236 18.81 -15.41 -1.61
C THR A 236 19.89 -14.34 -1.54
N GLN A 237 20.29 -13.94 -0.34
CA GLN A 237 21.38 -12.99 -0.10
C GLN A 237 22.66 -13.45 -0.80
N ARG A 238 23.13 -14.65 -0.50
CA ARG A 238 24.34 -15.22 -1.12
C ARG A 238 24.28 -15.29 -2.65
N HIS A 239 23.12 -15.64 -3.22
CA HIS A 239 22.96 -15.64 -4.67
C HIS A 239 23.10 -14.23 -5.25
N LEU A 240 22.42 -13.25 -4.66
CA LEU A 240 22.46 -11.86 -5.13
C LEU A 240 23.89 -11.29 -5.00
N GLU A 241 24.55 -11.48 -3.86
CA GLU A 241 25.94 -11.05 -3.64
C GLU A 241 26.90 -11.68 -4.67
N HIS A 242 26.75 -12.98 -4.95
CA HIS A 242 27.55 -13.66 -5.95
C HIS A 242 27.37 -13.06 -7.36
N PHE A 243 26.11 -12.81 -7.78
CA PHE A 243 25.82 -12.30 -9.13
C PHE A 243 26.09 -10.80 -9.29
N SER A 244 25.99 -10.03 -8.22
CA SER A 244 26.29 -8.58 -8.23
C SER A 244 27.73 -8.26 -7.94
N GLY A 245 28.60 -9.23 -7.59
CA GLY A 245 29.93 -9.01 -7.04
C GLY A 245 30.81 -8.00 -7.80
N ILE A 246 30.82 -8.05 -9.14
CA ILE A 246 31.55 -7.06 -9.97
C ILE A 246 30.88 -5.67 -10.05
N TYR A 247 29.68 -5.53 -9.50
CA TYR A 247 28.87 -4.30 -9.44
C TYR A 247 28.46 -3.97 -8.00
N SER A 248 29.25 -4.39 -7.02
CA SER A 248 28.93 -4.25 -5.59
C SER A 248 28.68 -2.81 -5.15
N ASP A 249 29.21 -1.83 -5.85
CA ASP A 249 28.98 -0.40 -5.66
C ASP A 249 27.55 0.05 -6.02
N LEU A 250 26.88 -0.70 -6.91
CA LEU A 250 25.50 -0.43 -7.34
C LEU A 250 24.45 -1.17 -6.51
N PHE A 251 24.83 -2.21 -5.76
CA PHE A 251 23.89 -3.07 -5.05
C PHE A 251 24.17 -3.09 -3.56
N LYS A 252 23.12 -2.80 -2.76
CA LYS A 252 23.09 -3.05 -1.33
C LYS A 252 22.18 -4.25 -1.10
N ILE A 253 22.64 -5.27 -0.37
CA ILE A 253 21.88 -6.50 -0.13
C ILE A 253 21.87 -6.78 1.36
N GLU A 254 20.69 -6.82 1.99
CA GLU A 254 20.54 -6.96 3.44
C GLU A 254 19.44 -7.96 3.79
N LEU A 255 19.61 -8.62 4.94
CA LEU A 255 18.55 -9.45 5.49
C LEU A 255 17.42 -8.59 6.10
N ALA A 256 16.20 -9.03 5.89
CA ALA A 256 14.99 -8.36 6.38
C ALA A 256 14.89 -8.33 7.91
N ASP A 257 15.59 -9.24 8.62
CA ASP A 257 15.57 -9.32 10.08
C ASP A 257 16.01 -8.02 10.75
N GLY A 258 16.95 -7.27 10.15
CA GLY A 258 17.35 -5.95 10.60
C GLY A 258 16.26 -4.86 10.55
N TYR A 259 15.21 -5.11 9.79
CA TYR A 259 14.07 -4.20 9.60
C TYR A 259 12.78 -4.72 10.23
N LEU A 260 12.54 -6.04 10.13
CA LEU A 260 11.26 -6.66 10.48
C LEU A 260 11.32 -7.46 11.79
N GLY A 261 12.51 -7.58 12.44
CA GLY A 261 12.69 -8.36 13.65
C GLY A 261 11.77 -7.95 14.81
N GLU A 262 11.46 -6.67 14.92
CA GLU A 262 10.49 -6.15 15.89
C GLU A 262 9.02 -6.48 15.53
N TYR A 263 8.76 -6.91 14.29
CA TYR A 263 7.44 -7.27 13.75
C TYR A 263 7.24 -8.78 13.61
N GLY A 264 8.18 -9.57 14.13
CA GLY A 264 8.36 -11.01 13.94
C GLY A 264 7.26 -11.93 14.48
N GLY A 265 6.00 -11.51 14.44
CA GLY A 265 4.84 -12.36 14.75
C GLY A 265 4.29 -13.16 13.55
N VAL A 266 4.77 -12.92 12.35
CA VAL A 266 4.38 -13.72 11.17
C VAL A 266 5.42 -14.81 10.98
N LYS A 267 5.26 -15.92 11.69
CA LYS A 267 5.93 -17.19 11.33
C LYS A 267 5.37 -17.58 9.95
N CYS A 268 6.21 -17.49 8.92
CA CYS A 268 5.95 -18.07 7.61
C CYS A 268 5.89 -19.60 7.70
#